data_42fea716f31c06b22d07623e20b408c9
#
_entry.id   42fea716f31c06b22d07623e20b408c9
#
_cell.length_a   1.000
_cell.length_b   1.000
_cell.length_c   1.000
_cell.angle_alpha   90.00
_cell.angle_beta   90.00
_cell.angle_gamma   90.00
#
_symmetry.space_group_name_H-M   'P 1'
#
loop_
_entity.id
_entity.type
_entity.pdbx_description
1 polymer ?
#
loop_
_entity_poly.entity_id
_entity_poly.type
_entity_poly.pdbx_seq_one_letter_code
_entity_poly.pdbx_strand_id
1 'polypeptide(L)'
;VIDKRATWDKIKSALLDMPTVDVGILDPAVATYATVQEFGSADGKVPARHWQTRSIEENGRAIQAAVAAAAAAILDRRASKQTAAADLGADVADIVRAHVNSANFPPPLKPATVAAKGHSKAMIDTGKMRDSITHRVNK
;
A
#
# COMPACT_ATOMS: atom_id res chain seq x y z
N VAL A 1 31.82 -2.69 -28.34
CA VAL A 1 31.65 -3.68 -27.28
C VAL A 1 31.02 -3.00 -26.08
N ILE A 2 29.85 -3.42 -25.66
CA ILE A 2 29.21 -2.88 -24.46
C ILE A 2 29.92 -3.47 -23.25
N ASP A 3 30.55 -2.63 -22.43
CA ASP A 3 31.13 -3.05 -21.17
C ASP A 3 30.01 -3.35 -20.17
N LYS A 4 29.67 -4.62 -20.00
CA LYS A 4 28.61 -5.08 -19.10
C LYS A 4 28.87 -4.70 -17.64
N ARG A 5 30.14 -4.64 -17.21
CA ARG A 5 30.51 -4.26 -15.84
C ARG A 5 30.24 -2.79 -15.60
N ALA A 6 30.71 -1.91 -16.50
CA ALA A 6 30.45 -0.47 -16.41
C ALA A 6 28.94 -0.14 -16.47
N THR A 7 28.21 -0.88 -17.29
CA THR A 7 26.73 -0.75 -17.34
C THR A 7 26.08 -1.17 -16.02
N TRP A 8 26.52 -2.28 -15.43
CA TRP A 8 26.02 -2.77 -14.14
C TRP A 8 26.34 -1.79 -13.01
N ASP A 9 27.55 -1.24 -12.96
CA ASP A 9 27.95 -0.25 -11.96
C ASP A 9 27.13 1.04 -12.06
N LYS A 10 26.79 1.48 -13.27
CA LYS A 10 25.87 2.62 -13.48
C LYS A 10 24.46 2.32 -12.98
N ILE A 11 23.92 1.14 -13.24
CA ILE A 11 22.61 0.72 -12.75
C ILE A 11 22.60 0.69 -11.23
N LYS A 12 23.59 0.05 -10.61
CA LYS A 12 23.73 0.01 -9.15
C LYS A 12 23.80 1.42 -8.56
N SER A 13 24.65 2.27 -9.08
CA SER A 13 24.82 3.65 -8.59
C SER A 13 23.54 4.47 -8.75
N ALA A 14 22.79 4.28 -9.83
CA ALA A 14 21.52 4.98 -10.05
C ALA A 14 20.44 4.56 -9.04
N LEU A 15 20.44 3.30 -8.59
CA LEU A 15 19.43 2.74 -7.68
C LEU A 15 19.88 2.68 -6.21
N LEU A 16 21.18 2.90 -5.95
CA LEU A 16 21.69 3.03 -4.57
C LEU A 16 21.13 4.30 -3.91
N ASP A 17 20.97 4.23 -2.59
CA ASP A 17 20.48 5.34 -1.77
C ASP A 17 19.10 5.85 -2.21
N MET A 18 18.25 4.97 -2.72
CA MET A 18 16.85 5.28 -2.94
C MET A 18 16.18 5.64 -1.60
N PRO A 19 15.37 6.70 -1.55
CA PRO A 19 14.54 6.96 -0.39
C PRO A 19 13.62 5.77 -0.12
N THR A 20 13.36 5.47 1.14
CA THR A 20 12.34 4.48 1.51
C THR A 20 10.95 5.10 1.41
N VAL A 21 9.97 4.27 1.11
CA VAL A 21 8.58 4.70 0.97
C VAL A 21 7.73 3.89 1.92
N ASP A 22 7.06 4.58 2.85
CA ASP A 22 6.04 3.99 3.71
C ASP A 22 4.69 4.20 3.06
N VAL A 23 3.89 3.14 2.97
CA VAL A 23 2.51 3.19 2.48
C VAL A 23 1.57 2.65 3.56
N GLY A 24 0.56 3.43 3.90
CA GLY A 24 -0.40 3.05 4.95
C GLY A 24 -1.19 4.24 5.45
N ILE A 25 -1.60 4.19 6.69
CA ILE A 25 -2.40 5.22 7.35
C ILE A 25 -1.51 5.98 8.33
N LEU A 26 -1.31 7.27 8.08
CA LEU A 26 -0.43 8.13 8.89
C LEU A 26 -1.21 8.91 9.97
N ASP A 27 -2.54 9.08 9.85
CA ASP A 27 -3.37 9.68 10.88
C ASP A 27 -3.48 8.73 12.09
N PRO A 28 -2.98 9.11 13.29
CA PRO A 28 -2.95 8.22 14.44
C PRO A 28 -4.32 7.72 14.89
N ALA A 29 -5.36 8.56 14.80
CA ALA A 29 -6.71 8.18 15.18
C ALA A 29 -7.29 7.11 14.25
N VAL A 30 -7.03 7.22 12.96
CA VAL A 30 -7.45 6.23 11.96
C VAL A 30 -6.56 4.99 12.01
N ALA A 31 -5.26 5.16 12.22
CA ALA A 31 -4.30 4.06 12.32
C ALA A 31 -4.63 3.11 13.48
N THR A 32 -5.09 3.61 14.61
CA THR A 32 -5.54 2.76 15.75
C THR A 32 -6.68 1.83 15.32
N TYR A 33 -7.68 2.37 14.65
CA TYR A 33 -8.78 1.56 14.12
C TYR A 33 -8.33 0.57 13.04
N ALA A 34 -7.49 1.03 12.12
CA ALA A 34 -6.95 0.20 11.05
C ALA A 34 -6.10 -0.95 11.58
N THR A 35 -5.35 -0.74 12.67
CA THR A 35 -4.57 -1.78 13.36
C THR A 35 -5.49 -2.87 13.93
N VAL A 36 -6.63 -2.49 14.51
CA VAL A 36 -7.63 -3.46 14.99
C VAL A 36 -8.20 -4.27 13.81
N GLN A 37 -8.42 -3.67 12.67
CA GLN A 37 -8.86 -4.40 11.48
C GLN A 37 -7.78 -5.34 10.91
N GLU A 38 -6.51 -4.99 11.08
CA GLU A 38 -5.40 -5.86 10.64
C GLU A 38 -5.26 -7.07 11.58
N PHE A 39 -5.18 -6.82 12.88
CA PHE A 39 -4.78 -7.84 13.87
C PHE A 39 -5.91 -8.37 14.75
N GLY A 40 -7.08 -7.77 14.70
CA GLY A 40 -8.20 -8.05 15.61
C GLY A 40 -8.10 -7.25 16.91
N SER A 41 -9.20 -7.24 17.67
CA SER A 41 -9.21 -6.61 19.00
C SER A 41 -8.74 -7.58 20.09
N ALA A 42 -8.09 -7.05 21.12
CA ALA A 42 -7.58 -7.85 22.25
C ALA A 42 -8.69 -8.63 23.00
N ASP A 43 -9.91 -8.11 23.01
CA ASP A 43 -11.09 -8.76 23.61
C ASP A 43 -11.79 -9.78 22.68
N GLY A 44 -11.26 -9.98 21.47
CA GLY A 44 -11.79 -10.92 20.48
C GLY A 44 -13.11 -10.50 19.83
N LYS A 45 -13.65 -9.31 20.10
CA LYS A 45 -14.92 -8.85 19.52
C LYS A 45 -14.82 -8.48 18.06
N VAL A 46 -13.67 -7.90 17.66
CA VAL A 46 -13.37 -7.57 16.26
C VAL A 46 -12.37 -8.58 15.73
N PRO A 47 -12.72 -9.40 14.75
CA PRO A 47 -11.80 -10.38 14.17
C PRO A 47 -10.72 -9.71 13.31
N ALA A 48 -9.54 -10.32 13.26
CA ALA A 48 -8.48 -9.91 12.34
C ALA A 48 -8.93 -10.13 10.88
N ARG A 49 -8.68 -9.15 10.03
CA ARG A 49 -9.00 -9.22 8.60
C ARG A 49 -7.79 -9.11 7.70
N HIS A 50 -6.64 -8.76 8.28
CA HIS A 50 -5.35 -8.66 7.57
C HIS A 50 -5.44 -7.82 6.28
N TRP A 51 -6.12 -6.68 6.36
CA TRP A 51 -6.47 -5.87 5.20
C TRP A 51 -5.24 -5.34 4.48
N GLN A 52 -4.22 -4.90 5.22
CA GLN A 52 -2.99 -4.37 4.63
C GLN A 52 -2.13 -5.50 4.06
N THR A 53 -1.92 -6.55 4.85
CA THR A 53 -1.17 -7.74 4.42
C THR A 53 -1.77 -8.32 3.15
N ARG A 54 -3.07 -8.56 3.12
CA ARG A 54 -3.77 -9.09 1.95
C ARG A 54 -3.72 -8.17 0.75
N SER A 55 -3.87 -6.86 0.97
CA SER A 55 -3.79 -5.88 -0.12
C SER A 55 -2.43 -5.93 -0.82
N ILE A 56 -1.35 -6.13 -0.08
CA ILE A 56 0.00 -6.25 -0.64
C ILE A 56 0.19 -7.60 -1.33
N GLU A 57 -0.18 -8.70 -0.67
CA GLU A 57 0.02 -10.05 -1.21
C GLU A 57 -0.79 -10.30 -2.48
N GLU A 58 -2.07 -9.94 -2.47
CA GLU A 58 -2.96 -10.17 -3.60
C GLU A 58 -2.67 -9.25 -4.80
N ASN A 59 -2.00 -8.11 -4.58
CA ASN A 59 -1.60 -7.17 -5.63
C ASN A 59 -0.10 -7.17 -5.93
N GLY A 60 0.63 -8.20 -5.53
CA GLY A 60 2.09 -8.26 -5.66
C GLY A 60 2.60 -7.97 -7.08
N ARG A 61 1.92 -8.45 -8.12
CA ARG A 61 2.30 -8.16 -9.52
C ARG A 61 2.17 -6.69 -9.89
N ALA A 62 1.09 -6.04 -9.46
CA ALA A 62 0.88 -4.61 -9.73
C ALA A 62 1.91 -3.75 -8.99
N ILE A 63 2.23 -4.11 -7.75
CA ILE A 63 3.26 -3.44 -6.95
C ILE A 63 4.64 -3.63 -7.58
N GLN A 64 4.98 -4.83 -8.03
CA GLN A 64 6.24 -5.08 -8.75
C GLN A 64 6.34 -4.27 -10.05
N ALA A 65 5.24 -4.12 -10.78
CA ALA A 65 5.21 -3.30 -11.98
C ALA A 65 5.44 -1.80 -11.64
N ALA A 66 4.87 -1.30 -10.57
CA ALA A 66 5.11 0.06 -10.10
C ALA A 66 6.58 0.28 -9.70
N VAL A 67 7.20 -0.68 -8.99
CA VAL A 67 8.63 -0.65 -8.65
C VAL A 67 9.50 -0.63 -9.91
N ALA A 68 9.19 -1.48 -10.89
CA ALA A 68 9.92 -1.52 -12.15
C ALA A 68 9.79 -0.20 -12.94
N ALA A 69 8.61 0.42 -12.94
CA ALA A 69 8.38 1.71 -13.58
C ALA A 69 9.18 2.84 -12.90
N ALA A 70 9.23 2.86 -11.57
CA ALA A 70 10.04 3.83 -10.82
C ALA A 70 11.54 3.67 -11.13
N ALA A 71 12.04 2.43 -11.14
CA ALA A 71 13.44 2.15 -11.49
C ALA A 71 13.76 2.58 -12.93
N ALA A 72 12.89 2.28 -13.89
CA ALA A 72 13.04 2.70 -15.28
C ALA A 72 13.07 4.23 -15.42
N ALA A 73 12.21 4.95 -14.70
CA ALA A 73 12.18 6.40 -14.74
C ALA A 73 13.50 7.05 -14.26
N ILE A 74 14.14 6.44 -13.25
CA ILE A 74 15.45 6.88 -12.75
C ILE A 74 16.55 6.56 -13.78
N LEU A 75 16.58 5.34 -14.30
CA LEU A 75 17.60 4.89 -15.24
C LEU A 75 17.56 5.66 -16.56
N ASP A 76 16.36 6.00 -17.03
CA ASP A 76 16.12 6.81 -18.23
C ASP A 76 16.26 8.32 -17.97
N ARG A 77 16.61 8.72 -16.76
CA ARG A 77 16.73 10.13 -16.32
C ARG A 77 15.44 10.94 -16.51
N ARG A 78 14.28 10.29 -16.48
CA ARG A 78 12.97 10.95 -16.56
C ARG A 78 12.49 11.48 -15.23
N ALA A 79 13.01 10.94 -14.12
CA ALA A 79 12.68 11.36 -12.77
C ALA A 79 13.91 11.31 -11.85
N SER A 80 13.92 12.17 -10.84
CA SER A 80 14.85 12.06 -9.72
C SER A 80 14.47 10.86 -8.83
N LYS A 81 15.40 10.39 -7.99
CA LYS A 81 15.12 9.35 -6.99
C LYS A 81 13.96 9.75 -6.07
N GLN A 82 13.91 11.02 -5.65
CA GLN A 82 12.86 11.55 -4.79
C GLN A 82 11.48 11.53 -5.48
N THR A 83 11.43 11.99 -6.73
CA THR A 83 10.20 11.99 -7.54
C THR A 83 9.73 10.58 -7.80
N ALA A 84 10.63 9.69 -8.24
CA ALA A 84 10.27 8.29 -8.50
C ALA A 84 9.77 7.56 -7.24
N ALA A 85 10.35 7.86 -6.07
CA ALA A 85 9.88 7.31 -4.80
C ALA A 85 8.49 7.83 -4.42
N ALA A 86 8.22 9.13 -4.65
CA ALA A 86 6.91 9.71 -4.40
C ALA A 86 5.83 9.12 -5.32
N ASP A 87 6.13 8.99 -6.61
CA ASP A 87 5.23 8.38 -7.60
C ASP A 87 4.94 6.92 -7.25
N LEU A 88 5.98 6.15 -6.90
CA LEU A 88 5.83 4.78 -6.43
C LEU A 88 4.92 4.69 -5.20
N GLY A 89 5.12 5.57 -4.23
CA GLY A 89 4.28 5.61 -3.02
C GLY A 89 2.82 5.91 -3.34
N ALA A 90 2.56 6.85 -4.24
CA ALA A 90 1.22 7.19 -4.70
C ALA A 90 0.56 6.00 -5.41
N ASP A 91 1.26 5.35 -6.33
CA ASP A 91 0.76 4.20 -7.08
C ASP A 91 0.40 3.02 -6.15
N VAL A 92 1.29 2.71 -5.19
CA VAL A 92 1.02 1.63 -4.23
C VAL A 92 -0.13 1.99 -3.29
N ALA A 93 -0.24 3.25 -2.85
CA ALA A 93 -1.37 3.71 -2.05
C ALA A 93 -2.70 3.59 -2.82
N ASP A 94 -2.71 3.89 -4.11
CA ASP A 94 -3.88 3.73 -4.98
C ASP A 94 -4.26 2.26 -5.17
N ILE A 95 -3.29 1.37 -5.36
CA ILE A 95 -3.51 -0.08 -5.44
C ILE A 95 -4.17 -0.58 -4.16
N VAL A 96 -3.65 -0.21 -2.98
CA VAL A 96 -4.20 -0.63 -1.69
C VAL A 96 -5.60 -0.06 -1.48
N ARG A 97 -5.84 1.22 -1.80
CA ARG A 97 -7.16 1.84 -1.73
C ARG A 97 -8.18 1.14 -2.61
N ALA A 98 -7.82 0.84 -3.85
CA ALA A 98 -8.67 0.12 -4.79
C ALA A 98 -9.02 -1.28 -4.27
N HIS A 99 -8.03 -2.00 -3.70
CA HIS A 99 -8.25 -3.31 -3.12
C HIS A 99 -9.20 -3.25 -1.91
N VAL A 100 -8.98 -2.33 -0.97
CA VAL A 100 -9.87 -2.11 0.19
C VAL A 100 -11.30 -1.79 -0.25
N ASN A 101 -11.46 -1.05 -1.34
CA ASN A 101 -12.77 -0.70 -1.87
C ASN A 101 -13.52 -1.85 -2.53
N SER A 102 -12.81 -2.76 -3.20
CA SER A 102 -13.40 -3.81 -4.05
C SER A 102 -13.44 -5.18 -3.39
N ALA A 103 -12.42 -5.54 -2.61
CA ALA A 103 -12.26 -6.87 -2.06
C ALA A 103 -13.19 -7.15 -0.87
N ASN A 104 -13.45 -8.44 -0.64
CA ASN A 104 -14.08 -8.93 0.57
C ASN A 104 -13.01 -9.41 1.53
N PHE A 105 -13.06 -8.91 2.76
CA PHE A 105 -12.13 -9.26 3.83
C PHE A 105 -12.85 -10.16 4.85
N PRO A 106 -12.63 -11.48 4.80
CA PRO A 106 -13.21 -12.40 5.79
C PRO A 106 -12.63 -12.15 7.19
N PRO A 107 -13.33 -12.51 8.25
CA PRO A 107 -14.67 -13.07 8.19
C PRO A 107 -15.75 -12.01 7.86
N PRO A 108 -16.91 -12.45 7.32
CA PRO A 108 -17.99 -11.54 6.99
C PRO A 108 -18.55 -10.85 8.24
N LEU A 109 -19.21 -9.73 8.04
CA LEU A 109 -19.91 -9.03 9.11
C LEU A 109 -21.10 -9.85 9.63
N LYS A 110 -21.39 -9.74 10.92
CA LYS A 110 -22.60 -10.31 11.50
C LYS A 110 -23.84 -9.64 10.88
N PRO A 111 -24.97 -10.39 10.72
CA PRO A 111 -26.19 -9.84 10.12
C PRO A 111 -26.68 -8.54 10.77
N ALA A 112 -26.63 -8.44 12.10
CA ALA A 112 -26.99 -7.21 12.82
C ALA A 112 -26.10 -6.01 12.43
N THR A 113 -24.81 -6.25 12.21
CA THR A 113 -23.87 -5.20 11.78
C THR A 113 -24.17 -4.78 10.34
N VAL A 114 -24.48 -5.72 9.46
CA VAL A 114 -24.87 -5.42 8.06
C VAL A 114 -26.15 -4.58 8.05
N ALA A 115 -27.14 -4.94 8.87
CA ALA A 115 -28.38 -4.19 8.99
C ALA A 115 -28.13 -2.73 9.46
N ALA A 116 -27.27 -2.55 10.46
CA ALA A 116 -26.93 -1.22 10.99
C ALA A 116 -26.15 -0.37 9.99
N LYS A 117 -25.23 -0.97 9.20
CA LYS A 117 -24.40 -0.26 8.20
C LYS A 117 -25.09 -0.03 6.86
N GLY A 118 -26.08 -0.84 6.53
CA GLY A 118 -26.75 -0.84 5.22
C GLY A 118 -25.96 -1.51 4.09
N HIS A 119 -24.81 -2.12 4.38
CA HIS A 119 -24.00 -2.88 3.43
C HIS A 119 -23.12 -3.92 4.11
N SER A 120 -22.62 -4.90 3.33
CA SER A 120 -21.82 -6.03 3.83
C SER A 120 -20.30 -5.81 3.82
N LYS A 121 -19.79 -4.68 3.32
CA LYS A 121 -18.35 -4.41 3.22
C LYS A 121 -17.75 -4.14 4.61
N ALA A 122 -16.94 -5.08 5.09
CA ALA A 122 -16.36 -5.03 6.43
C ALA A 122 -15.43 -3.82 6.63
N MET A 123 -14.63 -3.50 5.62
CA MET A 123 -13.59 -2.45 5.70
C MET A 123 -14.12 -1.04 5.42
N ILE A 124 -15.33 -0.90 4.96
CA ILE A 124 -15.93 0.39 4.63
C ILE A 124 -17.08 0.66 5.59
N ASP A 125 -16.98 1.76 6.32
CA ASP A 125 -18.08 2.35 7.07
C ASP A 125 -18.42 3.71 6.45
N THR A 126 -17.68 4.75 6.82
CA THR A 126 -17.78 6.09 6.21
C THR A 126 -16.82 6.30 5.04
N GLY A 127 -15.96 5.33 4.75
CA GLY A 127 -14.85 5.45 3.80
C GLY A 127 -13.60 6.10 4.38
N LYS A 128 -13.66 6.65 5.60
CA LYS A 128 -12.55 7.41 6.20
C LYS A 128 -11.24 6.61 6.25
N MET A 129 -11.29 5.33 6.63
CA MET A 129 -10.10 4.49 6.69
C MET A 129 -9.47 4.31 5.29
N ARG A 130 -10.27 3.98 4.29
CA ARG A 130 -9.81 3.85 2.89
C ARG A 130 -9.19 5.15 2.40
N ASP A 131 -9.85 6.28 2.63
CA ASP A 131 -9.44 7.58 2.12
C ASP A 131 -8.20 8.12 2.86
N SER A 132 -7.90 7.59 4.05
CA SER A 132 -6.70 7.91 4.83
C SER A 132 -5.46 7.12 4.42
N ILE A 133 -5.59 6.13 3.52
CA ILE A 133 -4.44 5.40 2.98
C ILE A 133 -3.61 6.36 2.14
N THR A 134 -2.35 6.52 2.50
CA THR A 134 -1.43 7.46 1.87
C THR A 134 -0.01 6.92 1.89
N HIS A 135 0.95 7.72 1.48
CA HIS A 135 2.36 7.37 1.51
C HIS A 135 3.22 8.49 2.11
N ARG A 136 4.42 8.12 2.52
CA ARG A 136 5.47 9.03 2.95
C ARG A 136 6.80 8.57 2.38
N VAL A 137 7.55 9.52 1.83
CA VAL A 137 8.93 9.30 1.38
C VAL A 137 9.86 9.72 2.52
N ASN A 138 10.69 8.78 2.98
CA ASN A 138 11.70 9.03 4.00
C ASN A 138 13.05 9.33 3.33
N LYS A 139 13.81 10.24 3.94
CA LYS A 139 15.15 10.57 3.46
C LYS A 139 16.15 9.49 3.86
#